data_c552cd78d32108def4ad63fa07604ade
#
_entry.id   c552cd78d32108def4ad63fa07604ade
#
_cell.length_a   1.000
_cell.length_b   1.000
_cell.length_c   1.000
_cell.angle_alpha   90.00
_cell.angle_beta   90.00
_cell.angle_gamma   90.00
#
_symmetry.space_group_name_H-M   'P 1'
#
loop_
_entity.id
_entity.type
_entity.pdbx_description
1 polymer ?
#
loop_
_entity_poly.entity_id
_entity_poly.type
_entity_poly.pdbx_seq_one_letter_code
_entity_poly.pdbx_strand_id
1 'polypeptide(L)'
;MTQAPHPALGCVGQPRLLAGLDAADRLDRPGHLAVHGSVPRYRPDELLALAENTDLRGRGGAGFPFARKLQAVIRSARGREGRSAVVVNGTEGEPSCLKDAALWLHAPHLVLDGALLAAAALGAEEVVVGVTREDVERSARAAVAERGPTGSRVRVTRLPERFVTGEGTALIAGLDGGKALPSGQKVRTSERGLGGLPTLLSNTETYAQLAVAARLGALDYRSVGLPAEPGTTLLTVSGSTVVEVPMGTSLAYVLGLCGASPGQGVLVGGYHGRWLTPGAAQSAVLSRESLASFDAVLGAGAVLPLPEDTCPAGEVARVVRWMADETAGQCGPCVRGLPSLAGAVADLVGGGGRTALEAVEARMRGVRGRGACSHPDGTSSFVASALAVFPDEFRDHAVGSGCGRRVLGALPLPADANPERLVVDWTLCKGHGLCVDLLPDVVRLDADGYPAQGVMEVPAPLRPKALRAVRRCPALALRIQE
;
A
#
# COMPACT_ATOMS: atom_id res chain seq x y z
N MET A 1 -5.72 17.11 -13.73
CA MET A 1 -5.96 16.03 -12.75
C MET A 1 -5.98 14.72 -13.53
N THR A 2 -4.89 13.99 -13.57
CA THR A 2 -4.83 12.63 -14.14
C THR A 2 -5.66 11.74 -13.24
N GLN A 3 -6.75 11.18 -13.77
CA GLN A 3 -7.57 10.19 -13.06
C GLN A 3 -6.65 9.01 -12.68
N ALA A 4 -6.66 8.62 -11.41
CA ALA A 4 -5.96 7.41 -10.99
C ALA A 4 -6.47 6.21 -11.80
N PRO A 5 -5.61 5.30 -12.23
CA PRO A 5 -6.00 4.22 -13.12
C PRO A 5 -7.08 3.35 -12.46
N HIS A 6 -8.16 3.09 -13.20
CA HIS A 6 -9.12 2.06 -12.84
C HIS A 6 -8.47 0.70 -13.13
N PRO A 7 -8.42 -0.23 -12.17
CA PRO A 7 -7.82 -1.53 -12.40
C PRO A 7 -8.65 -2.36 -13.37
N ALA A 8 -7.98 -3.12 -14.23
CA ALA A 8 -8.63 -4.22 -14.93
C ALA A 8 -9.00 -5.29 -13.91
N LEU A 9 -10.18 -5.91 -14.06
CA LEU A 9 -10.67 -6.94 -13.15
C LEU A 9 -10.60 -8.32 -13.80
N GLY A 10 -10.20 -9.33 -13.05
CA GLY A 10 -10.17 -10.72 -13.47
C GLY A 10 -10.51 -11.67 -12.32
N CYS A 11 -10.79 -12.92 -12.65
CA CYS A 11 -11.01 -13.95 -11.64
C CYS A 11 -10.52 -15.32 -12.09
N VAL A 12 -10.20 -16.17 -11.13
CA VAL A 12 -9.95 -17.60 -11.31
C VAL A 12 -11.11 -18.36 -10.69
N GLY A 13 -11.82 -19.13 -11.51
CA GLY A 13 -13.02 -19.84 -11.07
C GLY A 13 -14.24 -18.91 -10.88
N GLN A 14 -15.15 -19.31 -10.00
CA GLN A 14 -16.35 -18.52 -9.71
C GLN A 14 -16.02 -17.35 -8.78
N PRO A 15 -16.27 -16.09 -9.21
CA PRO A 15 -16.00 -14.93 -8.37
C PRO A 15 -16.94 -14.88 -7.17
N ARG A 16 -16.44 -14.38 -6.06
CA ARG A 16 -17.19 -14.15 -4.81
C ARG A 16 -17.19 -12.67 -4.42
N LEU A 17 -16.02 -12.05 -4.47
CA LEU A 17 -15.84 -10.61 -4.21
C LEU A 17 -16.17 -9.76 -5.42
N LEU A 18 -15.83 -10.27 -6.62
CA LEU A 18 -16.05 -9.60 -7.90
C LEU A 18 -17.30 -10.13 -8.63
N ALA A 19 -18.15 -10.89 -7.96
CA ALA A 19 -19.36 -11.43 -8.57
C ALA A 19 -20.28 -10.30 -9.09
N GLY A 20 -20.81 -10.48 -10.33
CA GLY A 20 -21.69 -9.52 -11.00
C GLY A 20 -20.98 -8.35 -11.68
N LEU A 21 -19.65 -8.26 -11.56
CA LEU A 21 -18.86 -7.20 -12.22
C LEU A 21 -18.48 -7.54 -13.67
N ASP A 22 -18.85 -8.68 -14.15
CA ASP A 22 -18.85 -9.04 -15.58
C ASP A 22 -19.99 -8.37 -16.37
N ALA A 23 -21.08 -8.01 -15.67
CA ALA A 23 -22.28 -7.40 -16.26
C ALA A 23 -22.44 -5.90 -15.92
N ALA A 24 -21.70 -5.39 -14.95
CA ALA A 24 -21.78 -3.99 -14.51
C ALA A 24 -20.45 -3.47 -13.98
N ASP A 25 -20.08 -2.26 -14.34
CA ASP A 25 -18.85 -1.62 -13.86
C ASP A 25 -18.89 -1.34 -12.34
N ARG A 26 -20.06 -1.13 -11.79
CA ARG A 26 -20.29 -0.89 -10.37
C ARG A 26 -21.65 -1.47 -9.95
N LEU A 27 -21.67 -2.18 -8.85
CA LEU A 27 -22.91 -2.63 -8.23
C LEU A 27 -23.45 -1.52 -7.31
N ASP A 28 -24.52 -0.86 -7.74
CA ASP A 28 -25.35 -0.03 -6.88
C ASP A 28 -26.15 -0.90 -5.87
N ARG A 29 -26.93 -0.28 -4.98
CA ARG A 29 -27.65 -1.06 -3.95
C ARG A 29 -28.60 -2.11 -4.52
N PRO A 30 -29.46 -1.85 -5.53
CA PRO A 30 -30.29 -2.85 -6.18
C PRO A 30 -29.48 -3.97 -6.85
N GLY A 31 -28.48 -3.63 -7.66
CA GLY A 31 -27.60 -4.59 -8.32
C GLY A 31 -26.84 -5.49 -7.32
N HIS A 32 -26.32 -4.89 -6.26
CA HIS A 32 -25.69 -5.65 -5.17
C HIS A 32 -26.67 -6.65 -4.52
N LEU A 33 -27.90 -6.24 -4.25
CA LEU A 33 -28.90 -7.14 -3.67
C LEU A 33 -29.32 -8.26 -4.64
N ALA A 34 -29.36 -7.98 -5.94
CA ALA A 34 -29.64 -8.99 -6.95
C ALA A 34 -28.55 -10.05 -7.04
N VAL A 35 -27.26 -9.64 -6.93
CA VAL A 35 -26.10 -10.54 -7.02
C VAL A 35 -25.86 -11.27 -5.71
N HIS A 36 -25.80 -10.53 -4.61
CA HIS A 36 -25.33 -11.04 -3.31
C HIS A 36 -26.46 -11.34 -2.32
N GLY A 37 -27.65 -10.81 -2.52
CA GLY A 37 -28.75 -10.89 -1.55
C GLY A 37 -28.49 -10.05 -0.30
N SER A 38 -29.32 -10.25 0.73
CA SER A 38 -29.17 -9.61 2.04
C SER A 38 -28.24 -10.41 2.95
N VAL A 39 -27.54 -9.71 3.84
CA VAL A 39 -26.71 -10.36 4.88
C VAL A 39 -27.60 -10.81 6.05
N PRO A 40 -27.48 -12.05 6.52
CA PRO A 40 -28.13 -12.49 7.74
C PRO A 40 -27.66 -11.70 8.96
N ARG A 41 -28.50 -11.67 10.00
CA ARG A 41 -28.10 -11.10 11.30
C ARG A 41 -27.39 -12.16 12.12
N TYR A 42 -26.35 -11.72 12.84
CA TYR A 42 -25.56 -12.56 13.73
C TYR A 42 -25.49 -11.94 15.11
N ARG A 43 -25.57 -12.76 16.14
CA ARG A 43 -25.17 -12.40 17.50
C ARG A 43 -23.64 -12.41 17.60
N PRO A 44 -23.04 -11.77 18.64
CA PRO A 44 -21.59 -11.74 18.79
C PRO A 44 -20.91 -13.12 18.80
N ASP A 45 -21.54 -14.10 19.49
CA ASP A 45 -21.07 -15.48 19.60
C ASP A 45 -21.18 -16.24 18.25
N GLU A 46 -22.25 -16.03 17.52
CA GLU A 46 -22.47 -16.61 16.19
C GLU A 46 -21.47 -16.06 15.16
N LEU A 47 -21.22 -14.73 15.20
CA LEU A 47 -20.23 -14.10 14.32
C LEU A 47 -18.81 -14.55 14.64
N LEU A 48 -18.49 -14.74 15.92
CA LEU A 48 -17.21 -15.28 16.36
C LEU A 48 -17.04 -16.72 15.84
N ALA A 49 -18.03 -17.57 16.03
CA ALA A 49 -18.02 -18.95 15.54
C ALA A 49 -17.89 -19.01 14.00
N LEU A 50 -18.60 -18.15 13.28
CA LEU A 50 -18.43 -18.04 11.82
C LEU A 50 -16.99 -17.69 11.43
N ALA A 51 -16.41 -16.68 12.07
CA ALA A 51 -15.05 -16.24 11.80
C ALA A 51 -13.98 -17.32 12.15
N GLU A 52 -14.23 -18.10 13.20
CA GLU A 52 -13.38 -19.24 13.57
C GLU A 52 -13.53 -20.38 12.55
N ASN A 53 -14.76 -20.78 12.26
CA ASN A 53 -15.05 -21.88 11.34
C ASN A 53 -14.61 -21.62 9.90
N THR A 54 -14.53 -20.35 9.48
CA THR A 54 -14.02 -19.95 8.15
C THR A 54 -12.53 -19.66 8.14
N ASP A 55 -11.82 -19.72 9.27
CA ASP A 55 -10.45 -19.23 9.46
C ASP A 55 -10.25 -17.85 8.80
N LEU A 56 -11.23 -16.97 8.95
CA LEU A 56 -11.17 -15.65 8.34
C LEU A 56 -9.97 -14.85 8.87
N ARG A 57 -9.13 -14.41 7.95
CA ARG A 57 -7.92 -13.64 8.28
C ARG A 57 -7.94 -12.24 7.68
N GLY A 58 -7.21 -11.34 8.35
CA GLY A 58 -7.01 -9.98 7.87
C GLY A 58 -6.28 -9.96 6.52
N ARG A 59 -6.77 -9.13 5.60
CA ARG A 59 -6.26 -8.96 4.22
C ARG A 59 -5.41 -7.69 4.04
N GLY A 60 -5.07 -7.02 5.14
CA GLY A 60 -4.22 -5.81 5.11
C GLY A 60 -2.72 -6.06 5.35
N GLY A 61 -2.23 -7.26 5.08
CA GLY A 61 -0.80 -7.60 5.12
C GLY A 61 -0.41 -8.60 6.22
N ALA A 62 -0.84 -8.42 7.45
CA ALA A 62 -0.38 -9.24 8.59
C ALA A 62 -1.06 -10.61 8.72
N GLY A 63 -2.11 -10.91 7.97
CA GLY A 63 -2.83 -12.20 8.04
C GLY A 63 -3.40 -12.56 9.43
N PHE A 64 -3.63 -11.56 10.28
CA PHE A 64 -4.05 -11.81 11.68
C PHE A 64 -5.46 -12.43 11.73
N PRO A 65 -5.70 -13.48 12.56
CA PRO A 65 -7.01 -14.11 12.66
C PRO A 65 -8.09 -13.13 13.08
N PHE A 66 -9.14 -12.96 12.25
CA PHE A 66 -10.21 -12.00 12.51
C PHE A 66 -10.99 -12.34 13.78
N ALA A 67 -11.24 -13.64 14.04
CA ALA A 67 -11.90 -14.10 15.26
C ALA A 67 -11.18 -13.64 16.53
N ARG A 68 -9.84 -13.72 16.58
CA ARG A 68 -9.05 -13.23 17.72
C ARG A 68 -9.20 -11.72 17.93
N LYS A 69 -9.26 -10.96 16.83
CA LYS A 69 -9.47 -9.52 16.90
C LYS A 69 -10.87 -9.19 17.39
N LEU A 70 -11.88 -9.84 16.85
CA LEU A 70 -13.28 -9.70 17.28
C LEU A 70 -13.45 -10.04 18.77
N GLN A 71 -12.91 -11.18 19.20
CA GLN A 71 -12.94 -11.59 20.60
C GLN A 71 -12.24 -10.58 21.53
N ALA A 72 -11.12 -9.98 21.11
CA ALA A 72 -10.45 -8.95 21.90
C ALA A 72 -11.31 -7.71 22.06
N VAL A 73 -12.01 -7.26 21.01
CA VAL A 73 -12.95 -6.12 21.09
C VAL A 73 -14.12 -6.45 22.01
N ILE A 74 -14.75 -7.61 21.87
CA ILE A 74 -15.85 -8.07 22.73
C ILE A 74 -15.43 -8.03 24.22
N ARG A 75 -14.24 -8.55 24.53
CA ARG A 75 -13.72 -8.54 25.92
C ARG A 75 -13.48 -7.13 26.44
N SER A 76 -12.85 -6.28 25.63
CA SER A 76 -12.54 -4.90 26.01
C SER A 76 -13.79 -4.04 26.17
N ALA A 77 -14.82 -4.27 25.33
CA ALA A 77 -16.10 -3.55 25.40
C ALA A 77 -16.86 -3.82 26.71
N ARG A 78 -16.75 -5.03 27.28
CA ARG A 78 -17.39 -5.36 28.58
C ARG A 78 -16.98 -4.39 29.70
N GLY A 79 -15.71 -3.94 29.69
CA GLY A 79 -15.21 -2.93 30.64
C GLY A 79 -15.60 -1.48 30.31
N ARG A 80 -16.38 -1.26 29.23
CA ARG A 80 -16.80 0.05 28.70
C ARG A 80 -18.30 0.11 28.45
N GLU A 81 -19.10 -0.54 29.27
CA GLU A 81 -20.58 -0.57 29.17
C GLU A 81 -21.08 -1.11 27.80
N GLY A 82 -20.29 -1.99 27.17
CA GLY A 82 -20.59 -2.54 25.85
C GLY A 82 -20.23 -1.63 24.66
N ARG A 83 -19.71 -0.42 24.91
CA ARG A 83 -19.40 0.55 23.85
C ARG A 83 -18.19 0.12 23.03
N SER A 84 -18.31 0.18 21.71
CA SER A 84 -17.26 -0.14 20.77
C SER A 84 -17.45 0.63 19.46
N ALA A 85 -16.44 0.60 18.59
CA ALA A 85 -16.49 1.16 17.23
C ALA A 85 -15.99 0.16 16.20
N VAL A 86 -16.43 0.34 14.96
CA VAL A 86 -15.93 -0.42 13.79
C VAL A 86 -15.25 0.55 12.83
N VAL A 87 -14.03 0.21 12.41
CA VAL A 87 -13.27 1.01 11.45
C VAL A 87 -12.86 0.15 10.25
N VAL A 88 -13.22 0.61 9.07
CA VAL A 88 -12.76 0.05 7.80
C VAL A 88 -11.53 0.82 7.36
N ASN A 89 -10.40 0.12 7.25
CA ASN A 89 -9.18 0.65 6.67
C ASN A 89 -9.25 0.51 5.14
N GLY A 90 -9.65 1.57 4.46
CA GLY A 90 -9.64 1.72 3.02
C GLY A 90 -8.50 2.63 2.52
N THR A 91 -7.49 2.86 3.36
CA THR A 91 -6.30 3.65 3.02
C THR A 91 -5.25 2.74 2.36
N GLU A 92 -5.34 2.56 1.07
CA GLU A 92 -4.41 1.74 0.29
C GLU A 92 -3.18 2.58 -0.08
N GLY A 93 -2.23 2.73 0.89
CA GLY A 93 -1.02 3.51 0.71
C GLY A 93 0.09 2.82 -0.08
N GLU A 94 -0.09 1.55 -0.43
CA GLU A 94 0.83 0.77 -1.28
C GLU A 94 0.55 1.08 -2.75
N PRO A 95 1.44 1.80 -3.48
CA PRO A 95 1.15 2.27 -4.84
C PRO A 95 1.04 1.14 -5.86
N SER A 96 1.58 -0.01 -5.54
CA SER A 96 1.50 -1.21 -6.38
C SER A 96 0.23 -2.04 -6.14
N CYS A 97 -0.66 -1.62 -5.24
CA CYS A 97 -1.88 -2.33 -4.85
C CYS A 97 -3.13 -1.50 -5.15
N LEU A 98 -4.13 -2.12 -5.77
CA LEU A 98 -5.40 -1.51 -6.15
C LEU A 98 -6.62 -2.34 -5.73
N LYS A 99 -6.43 -3.38 -4.92
CA LYS A 99 -7.50 -4.33 -4.57
C LYS A 99 -8.59 -3.73 -3.69
N ASP A 100 -8.19 -2.87 -2.74
CA ASP A 100 -9.13 -2.19 -1.86
C ASP A 100 -9.88 -1.09 -2.61
N ALA A 101 -9.18 -0.34 -3.47
CA ALA A 101 -9.79 0.62 -4.39
C ALA A 101 -10.78 -0.08 -5.34
N ALA A 102 -10.44 -1.25 -5.90
CA ALA A 102 -11.35 -2.01 -6.75
C ALA A 102 -12.66 -2.35 -6.03
N LEU A 103 -12.59 -2.83 -4.78
CA LEU A 103 -13.79 -3.12 -4.00
C LEU A 103 -14.65 -1.86 -3.74
N TRP A 104 -14.01 -0.75 -3.40
CA TRP A 104 -14.75 0.50 -3.16
C TRP A 104 -15.34 1.10 -4.43
N LEU A 105 -14.65 0.98 -5.57
CA LEU A 105 -15.12 1.53 -6.84
C LEU A 105 -16.23 0.68 -7.47
N HIS A 106 -16.12 -0.65 -7.37
CA HIS A 106 -16.98 -1.57 -8.11
C HIS A 106 -18.02 -2.33 -7.24
N ALA A 107 -17.64 -2.74 -6.01
CA ALA A 107 -18.51 -3.51 -5.09
C ALA A 107 -18.59 -2.90 -3.67
N PRO A 108 -18.85 -1.57 -3.51
CA PRO A 108 -18.74 -0.89 -2.21
C PRO A 108 -19.73 -1.43 -1.17
N HIS A 109 -20.90 -1.91 -1.61
CA HIS A 109 -21.91 -2.46 -0.71
C HIS A 109 -21.47 -3.75 -0.03
N LEU A 110 -20.58 -4.53 -0.67
CA LEU A 110 -20.05 -5.75 -0.08
C LEU A 110 -19.18 -5.44 1.15
N VAL A 111 -18.37 -4.40 1.06
CA VAL A 111 -17.55 -3.89 2.18
C VAL A 111 -18.44 -3.37 3.31
N LEU A 112 -19.43 -2.54 2.95
CA LEU A 112 -20.36 -1.95 3.91
C LEU A 112 -21.20 -3.02 4.62
N ASP A 113 -21.59 -4.09 3.93
CA ASP A 113 -22.33 -5.19 4.53
C ASP A 113 -21.52 -5.88 5.62
N GLY A 114 -20.25 -6.19 5.38
CA GLY A 114 -19.40 -6.79 6.39
C GLY A 114 -19.11 -5.87 7.58
N ALA A 115 -18.91 -4.59 7.33
CA ALA A 115 -18.68 -3.62 8.39
C ALA A 115 -19.95 -3.39 9.25
N LEU A 116 -21.11 -3.24 8.63
CA LEU A 116 -22.40 -3.08 9.31
C LEU A 116 -22.82 -4.35 10.06
N LEU A 117 -22.54 -5.54 9.48
CA LEU A 117 -22.75 -6.82 10.17
C LEU A 117 -21.94 -6.90 11.46
N ALA A 118 -20.64 -6.57 11.39
CA ALA A 118 -19.76 -6.55 12.56
C ALA A 118 -20.24 -5.51 13.59
N ALA A 119 -20.65 -4.32 13.14
CA ALA A 119 -21.16 -3.27 14.01
C ALA A 119 -22.48 -3.68 14.70
N ALA A 120 -23.38 -4.31 13.96
CA ALA A 120 -24.64 -4.80 14.53
C ALA A 120 -24.40 -5.88 15.60
N ALA A 121 -23.51 -6.84 15.31
CA ALA A 121 -23.16 -7.89 16.25
C ALA A 121 -22.46 -7.36 17.52
N LEU A 122 -21.60 -6.34 17.38
CA LEU A 122 -20.90 -5.73 18.51
C LEU A 122 -21.74 -4.71 19.28
N GLY A 123 -22.90 -4.28 18.77
CA GLY A 123 -23.61 -3.11 19.27
C GLY A 123 -22.80 -1.82 19.13
N ALA A 124 -21.94 -1.72 18.11
CA ALA A 124 -21.06 -0.58 17.92
C ALA A 124 -21.85 0.70 17.62
N GLU A 125 -21.36 1.82 18.17
CA GLU A 125 -22.01 3.13 18.05
C GLU A 125 -21.94 3.65 16.60
N GLU A 126 -20.77 3.51 15.96
CA GLU A 126 -20.55 3.99 14.61
C GLU A 126 -19.67 3.02 13.79
N VAL A 127 -19.78 3.15 12.49
CA VAL A 127 -18.85 2.58 11.50
C VAL A 127 -18.12 3.73 10.83
N VAL A 128 -16.79 3.73 10.87
CA VAL A 128 -16.00 4.75 10.18
C VAL A 128 -15.16 4.11 9.08
N VAL A 129 -15.27 4.68 7.89
CA VAL A 129 -14.48 4.30 6.71
C VAL A 129 -13.40 5.34 6.51
N GLY A 130 -12.13 4.96 6.72
CA GLY A 130 -10.99 5.80 6.39
C GLY A 130 -10.47 5.49 4.99
N VAL A 131 -10.35 6.51 4.14
CA VAL A 131 -9.85 6.41 2.77
C VAL A 131 -8.84 7.51 2.49
N THR A 132 -8.02 7.37 1.44
CA THR A 132 -7.05 8.40 1.04
C THR A 132 -7.41 8.99 -0.33
N ARG A 133 -7.85 8.17 -1.28
CA ARG A 133 -8.17 8.56 -2.65
C ARG A 133 -9.53 9.24 -2.74
N GLU A 134 -9.62 10.28 -3.56
CA GLU A 134 -10.85 11.05 -3.77
C GLU A 134 -11.95 10.26 -4.50
N ASP A 135 -11.59 9.47 -5.50
CA ASP A 135 -12.54 8.62 -6.23
C ASP A 135 -13.15 7.54 -5.34
N VAL A 136 -12.34 6.94 -4.46
CA VAL A 136 -12.78 5.96 -3.45
C VAL A 136 -13.71 6.64 -2.42
N GLU A 137 -13.37 7.84 -1.94
CA GLU A 137 -14.24 8.61 -1.04
C GLU A 137 -15.62 8.86 -1.67
N ARG A 138 -15.62 9.29 -2.92
CA ARG A 138 -16.85 9.61 -3.67
C ARG A 138 -17.73 8.38 -3.84
N SER A 139 -17.14 7.23 -4.23
CA SER A 139 -17.86 5.97 -4.36
C SER A 139 -18.39 5.46 -3.01
N ALA A 140 -17.59 5.52 -1.95
CA ALA A 140 -18.00 5.11 -0.61
C ALA A 140 -19.16 5.97 -0.09
N ARG A 141 -19.11 7.31 -0.26
CA ARG A 141 -20.20 8.22 0.11
C ARG A 141 -21.49 7.96 -0.69
N ALA A 142 -21.37 7.70 -1.98
CA ALA A 142 -22.52 7.34 -2.82
C ALA A 142 -23.16 6.05 -2.31
N ALA A 143 -22.36 5.01 -2.04
CA ALA A 143 -22.86 3.74 -1.52
C ALA A 143 -23.52 3.88 -0.13
N VAL A 144 -23.01 4.75 0.73
CA VAL A 144 -23.63 5.07 2.03
C VAL A 144 -24.99 5.75 1.82
N ALA A 145 -25.07 6.71 0.90
CA ALA A 145 -26.34 7.40 0.58
C ALA A 145 -27.39 6.45 -0.01
N GLU A 146 -27.00 5.52 -0.87
CA GLU A 146 -27.87 4.49 -1.47
C GLU A 146 -28.50 3.56 -0.41
N ARG A 147 -27.97 3.51 0.82
CA ARG A 147 -28.50 2.70 1.92
C ARG A 147 -29.59 3.38 2.75
N GLY A 148 -29.87 4.65 2.50
CA GLY A 148 -30.86 5.42 3.26
C GLY A 148 -30.56 5.42 4.77
N PRO A 149 -31.58 5.17 5.65
CA PRO A 149 -31.40 5.23 7.11
C PRO A 149 -30.34 4.27 7.66
N THR A 150 -30.13 3.12 7.01
CA THR A 150 -29.06 2.18 7.44
C THR A 150 -27.68 2.76 7.24
N GLY A 151 -27.50 3.62 6.25
CA GLY A 151 -26.23 4.32 5.98
C GLY A 151 -25.90 5.41 7.01
N SER A 152 -26.88 5.94 7.74
CA SER A 152 -26.68 7.05 8.69
C SER A 152 -25.69 6.73 9.82
N ARG A 153 -25.42 5.45 10.07
CA ARG A 153 -24.41 4.97 11.03
C ARG A 153 -22.99 4.94 10.47
N VAL A 154 -22.80 5.24 9.18
CA VAL A 154 -21.51 5.15 8.50
C VAL A 154 -20.97 6.54 8.21
N ARG A 155 -19.79 6.83 8.72
CA ARG A 155 -19.05 8.06 8.43
C ARG A 155 -17.87 7.73 7.51
N VAL A 156 -17.75 8.43 6.38
CA VAL A 156 -16.61 8.34 5.47
C VAL A 156 -15.71 9.53 5.67
N THR A 157 -14.42 9.29 5.92
CA THR A 157 -13.41 10.32 6.19
C THR A 157 -12.23 10.12 5.26
N ARG A 158 -11.88 11.18 4.52
CA ARG A 158 -10.66 11.21 3.72
C ARG A 158 -9.48 11.70 4.56
N LEU A 159 -8.38 10.99 4.47
CA LEU A 159 -7.11 11.24 5.15
C LEU A 159 -6.03 11.58 4.11
N PRO A 160 -4.91 12.17 4.53
CA PRO A 160 -3.79 12.41 3.63
C PRO A 160 -3.30 11.11 2.96
N GLU A 161 -3.05 11.18 1.66
CA GLU A 161 -2.52 10.07 0.87
C GLU A 161 -1.03 9.92 1.15
N ARG A 162 -0.68 8.97 2.03
CA ARG A 162 0.69 8.62 2.41
C ARG A 162 0.77 7.13 2.70
N PHE A 163 1.93 6.55 2.48
CA PHE A 163 2.16 5.13 2.76
C PHE A 163 1.84 4.76 4.22
N VAL A 164 2.28 5.57 5.16
CA VAL A 164 2.10 5.31 6.60
C VAL A 164 0.68 5.56 7.12
N THR A 165 -0.20 6.22 6.36
CA THR A 165 -1.60 6.48 6.77
C THR A 165 -2.36 5.17 7.00
N GLY A 166 -2.02 4.09 6.29
CA GLY A 166 -2.61 2.76 6.45
C GLY A 166 -2.18 2.00 7.70
N GLU A 167 -1.19 2.48 8.45
CA GLU A 167 -0.83 1.89 9.74
C GLU A 167 -1.96 2.12 10.75
N GLY A 168 -2.31 1.08 11.52
CA GLY A 168 -3.55 1.10 12.32
C GLY A 168 -3.65 2.25 13.31
N THR A 169 -2.55 2.64 13.98
CA THR A 169 -2.56 3.76 14.93
C THR A 169 -2.55 5.12 14.23
N ALA A 170 -1.91 5.21 13.05
CA ALA A 170 -1.93 6.40 12.21
C ALA A 170 -3.35 6.67 11.69
N LEU A 171 -4.02 5.63 11.20
CA LEU A 171 -5.39 5.71 10.75
C LEU A 171 -6.32 6.22 11.87
N ILE A 172 -6.27 5.61 13.05
CA ILE A 172 -7.08 6.03 14.19
C ILE A 172 -6.78 7.49 14.58
N ALA A 173 -5.51 7.88 14.68
CA ALA A 173 -5.14 9.26 14.98
C ALA A 173 -5.71 10.26 13.97
N GLY A 174 -5.68 9.92 12.68
CA GLY A 174 -6.27 10.75 11.63
C GLY A 174 -7.80 10.82 11.71
N LEU A 175 -8.48 9.72 12.01
CA LEU A 175 -9.93 9.66 12.16
C LEU A 175 -10.42 10.41 13.40
N ASP A 176 -9.61 10.51 14.45
CA ASP A 176 -9.85 11.31 15.66
C ASP A 176 -9.52 12.81 15.45
N GLY A 177 -9.19 13.24 14.22
CA GLY A 177 -8.92 14.64 13.88
C GLY A 177 -7.47 15.08 14.12
N GLY A 178 -6.58 14.17 14.49
CA GLY A 178 -5.15 14.42 14.64
C GLY A 178 -4.37 14.23 13.32
N LYS A 179 -3.05 14.23 13.42
CA LYS A 179 -2.18 13.87 12.29
C LYS A 179 -2.24 12.36 12.07
N ALA A 180 -2.44 11.93 10.81
CA ALA A 180 -2.44 10.51 10.43
C ALA A 180 -1.00 9.94 10.45
N LEU A 181 -0.42 9.84 11.64
CA LEU A 181 0.95 9.35 11.87
C LEU A 181 0.93 8.26 12.95
N PRO A 182 1.79 7.22 12.84
CA PRO A 182 1.87 6.15 13.83
C PRO A 182 2.13 6.70 15.23
N SER A 183 1.38 6.26 16.22
CA SER A 183 1.51 6.74 17.61
C SER A 183 2.78 6.22 18.29
N GLY A 184 3.38 5.14 17.78
CA GLY A 184 4.48 4.43 18.43
C GLY A 184 4.08 3.73 19.75
N GLN A 185 2.83 3.80 20.14
CA GLN A 185 2.30 3.13 21.33
C GLN A 185 1.96 1.67 21.03
N LYS A 186 2.21 0.80 22.00
CA LYS A 186 1.92 -0.63 21.89
C LYS A 186 0.48 -1.00 22.28
N VAL A 187 -0.40 -0.01 22.55
CA VAL A 187 -1.80 -0.26 22.87
C VAL A 187 -2.54 -0.69 21.60
N ARG A 188 -3.24 -1.81 21.68
CA ARG A 188 -3.99 -2.35 20.56
C ARG A 188 -5.27 -1.55 20.32
N THR A 189 -5.67 -1.36 19.07
CA THR A 189 -6.94 -0.69 18.73
C THR A 189 -8.15 -1.42 19.29
N SER A 190 -8.07 -2.76 19.49
CA SER A 190 -9.08 -3.55 20.17
C SER A 190 -9.29 -3.22 21.65
N GLU A 191 -8.35 -2.50 22.26
CA GLU A 191 -8.42 -2.04 23.66
C GLU A 191 -8.72 -0.54 23.72
N ARG A 192 -8.08 0.24 22.84
CA ARG A 192 -8.21 1.70 22.78
C ARG A 192 -7.95 2.18 21.35
N GLY A 193 -9.01 2.37 20.58
CA GLY A 193 -8.99 2.85 19.20
C GLY A 193 -9.75 4.17 19.06
N LEU A 194 -10.67 4.24 18.11
CA LEU A 194 -11.44 5.43 17.74
C LEU A 194 -12.16 6.05 18.95
N GLY A 195 -11.96 7.33 19.18
CA GLY A 195 -12.51 8.03 20.34
C GLY A 195 -12.13 7.40 21.68
N GLY A 196 -11.05 6.62 21.75
CA GLY A 196 -10.65 5.85 22.93
C GLY A 196 -11.47 4.58 23.19
N LEU A 197 -12.40 4.21 22.30
CA LEU A 197 -13.22 3.00 22.39
C LEU A 197 -12.49 1.75 21.91
N PRO A 198 -12.82 0.56 22.44
CA PRO A 198 -12.44 -0.70 21.82
C PRO A 198 -12.91 -0.71 20.37
N THR A 199 -11.99 -0.90 19.43
CA THR A 199 -12.28 -0.71 18.00
C THR A 199 -11.91 -1.95 17.19
N LEU A 200 -12.90 -2.47 16.45
CA LEU A 200 -12.67 -3.49 15.44
C LEU A 200 -12.18 -2.83 14.16
N LEU A 201 -10.87 -2.67 14.05
CA LEU A 201 -10.22 -2.12 12.86
C LEU A 201 -9.78 -3.24 11.94
N SER A 202 -10.27 -3.25 10.70
CA SER A 202 -9.86 -4.22 9.68
C SER A 202 -9.79 -3.59 8.29
N ASN A 203 -9.06 -4.26 7.39
CA ASN A 203 -8.92 -3.85 6.00
C ASN A 203 -10.24 -4.05 5.21
N THR A 204 -10.41 -3.29 4.15
CA THR A 204 -11.54 -3.32 3.21
C THR A 204 -11.90 -4.73 2.76
N GLU A 205 -10.95 -5.49 2.20
CA GLU A 205 -11.19 -6.86 1.73
C GLU A 205 -11.60 -7.79 2.87
N THR A 206 -11.11 -7.58 4.10
CA THR A 206 -11.50 -8.40 5.25
C THR A 206 -12.99 -8.28 5.55
N TYR A 207 -13.57 -7.08 5.47
CA TYR A 207 -15.00 -6.89 5.65
C TYR A 207 -15.81 -7.44 4.48
N ALA A 208 -15.34 -7.29 3.25
CA ALA A 208 -15.97 -7.90 2.09
C ALA A 208 -16.01 -9.44 2.23
N GLN A 209 -14.92 -10.06 2.64
CA GLN A 209 -14.83 -11.49 2.91
C GLN A 209 -15.77 -11.92 4.06
N LEU A 210 -15.92 -11.10 5.11
CA LEU A 210 -16.86 -11.36 6.20
C LEU A 210 -18.29 -11.38 5.69
N ALA A 211 -18.68 -10.47 4.79
CA ALA A 211 -19.99 -10.44 4.17
C ALA A 211 -20.26 -11.68 3.29
N VAL A 212 -19.26 -12.10 2.52
CA VAL A 212 -19.33 -13.34 1.72
C VAL A 212 -19.50 -14.56 2.64
N ALA A 213 -18.67 -14.66 3.69
CA ALA A 213 -18.73 -15.76 4.65
C ALA A 213 -20.08 -15.83 5.38
N ALA A 214 -20.65 -14.67 5.73
CA ALA A 214 -21.94 -14.59 6.41
C ALA A 214 -23.12 -15.04 5.53
N ARG A 215 -23.03 -14.81 4.22
CA ARG A 215 -24.07 -15.26 3.27
C ARG A 215 -23.97 -16.74 2.95
N LEU A 216 -22.76 -17.22 2.71
CA LEU A 216 -22.51 -18.60 2.31
C LEU A 216 -22.61 -19.57 3.49
N GLY A 217 -22.32 -19.09 4.70
CA GLY A 217 -22.03 -19.97 5.83
C GLY A 217 -20.65 -20.62 5.72
N ALA A 218 -20.23 -21.30 6.78
CA ALA A 218 -18.89 -21.83 6.88
C ALA A 218 -18.59 -22.94 5.85
N LEU A 219 -19.54 -23.81 5.58
CA LEU A 219 -19.35 -24.97 4.66
C LEU A 219 -19.09 -24.48 3.23
N ASP A 220 -20.00 -23.66 2.70
CA ASP A 220 -19.89 -23.17 1.33
C ASP A 220 -18.74 -22.17 1.17
N TYR A 221 -18.42 -21.38 2.20
CA TYR A 221 -17.22 -20.54 2.18
C TYR A 221 -15.97 -21.38 2.03
N ARG A 222 -15.86 -22.51 2.74
CA ARG A 222 -14.73 -23.42 2.72
C ARG A 222 -14.67 -24.37 1.50
N SER A 223 -15.71 -24.38 0.66
CA SER A 223 -15.73 -25.21 -0.57
C SER A 223 -14.70 -24.78 -1.62
N VAL A 224 -14.11 -23.59 -1.46
CA VAL A 224 -13.07 -23.01 -2.32
C VAL A 224 -11.85 -22.66 -1.50
N GLY A 225 -10.66 -22.76 -2.11
CA GLY A 225 -9.37 -22.56 -1.45
C GLY A 225 -8.80 -23.84 -0.85
N LEU A 226 -7.87 -23.68 0.08
CA LEU A 226 -7.25 -24.79 0.78
C LEU A 226 -7.99 -25.11 2.09
N PRO A 227 -7.96 -26.36 2.57
CA PRO A 227 -8.56 -26.69 3.86
C PRO A 227 -8.06 -25.83 5.03
N ALA A 228 -6.76 -25.48 5.05
CA ALA A 228 -6.16 -24.62 6.07
C ALA A 228 -6.25 -23.13 5.74
N GLU A 229 -6.62 -22.77 4.52
CA GLU A 229 -6.75 -21.40 4.03
C GLU A 229 -7.94 -21.29 3.06
N PRO A 230 -9.17 -21.35 3.58
CA PRO A 230 -10.37 -21.36 2.74
C PRO A 230 -10.67 -19.99 2.14
N GLY A 231 -11.47 -20.02 1.07
CA GLY A 231 -11.96 -18.84 0.36
C GLY A 231 -11.01 -18.34 -0.72
N THR A 232 -11.30 -17.13 -1.16
CA THR A 232 -10.55 -16.41 -2.20
C THR A 232 -9.76 -15.25 -1.60
N THR A 233 -8.89 -14.64 -2.40
CA THR A 233 -8.22 -13.38 -2.08
C THR A 233 -8.11 -12.52 -3.34
N LEU A 234 -7.99 -11.22 -3.17
CA LEU A 234 -7.67 -10.30 -4.24
C LEU A 234 -6.15 -10.08 -4.32
N LEU A 235 -5.64 -10.09 -5.53
CA LEU A 235 -4.27 -9.71 -5.86
C LEU A 235 -4.28 -8.54 -6.82
N THR A 236 -3.29 -7.66 -6.70
CA THR A 236 -2.96 -6.71 -7.76
C THR A 236 -1.70 -7.19 -8.46
N VAL A 237 -1.81 -7.49 -9.74
CA VAL A 237 -0.67 -7.93 -10.58
C VAL A 237 -0.18 -6.76 -11.41
N SER A 238 1.14 -6.57 -11.46
CA SER A 238 1.83 -5.51 -12.22
C SER A 238 1.29 -4.09 -11.94
N GLY A 239 0.69 -3.87 -10.75
CA GLY A 239 0.15 -2.57 -10.35
C GLY A 239 -1.09 -2.09 -11.12
N SER A 240 -1.70 -2.92 -11.96
CA SER A 240 -2.78 -2.52 -12.88
C SER A 240 -3.98 -3.47 -12.93
N THR A 241 -3.79 -4.76 -12.69
CA THR A 241 -4.84 -5.76 -12.81
C THR A 241 -5.17 -6.34 -11.43
N VAL A 242 -6.44 -6.27 -11.04
CA VAL A 242 -6.94 -6.89 -9.81
C VAL A 242 -7.61 -8.21 -10.15
N VAL A 243 -7.13 -9.30 -9.54
CA VAL A 243 -7.62 -10.65 -9.80
C VAL A 243 -8.11 -11.29 -8.51
N GLU A 244 -9.34 -11.82 -8.54
CA GLU A 244 -9.83 -12.69 -7.47
C GLU A 244 -9.37 -14.13 -7.73
N VAL A 245 -8.70 -14.72 -6.76
CA VAL A 245 -8.16 -16.08 -6.89
C VAL A 245 -8.45 -16.93 -5.66
N PRO A 246 -8.74 -18.24 -5.81
CA PRO A 246 -8.79 -19.17 -4.68
C PRO A 246 -7.41 -19.26 -3.99
N MET A 247 -7.41 -19.37 -2.67
CA MET A 247 -6.18 -19.74 -1.97
C MET A 247 -5.68 -21.11 -2.45
N GLY A 248 -4.36 -21.26 -2.61
CA GLY A 248 -3.75 -22.46 -3.20
C GLY A 248 -3.55 -22.39 -4.72
N THR A 249 -3.99 -21.32 -5.39
CA THR A 249 -3.70 -21.11 -6.82
C THR A 249 -2.19 -20.93 -7.04
N SER A 250 -1.66 -21.50 -8.12
CA SER A 250 -0.25 -21.31 -8.53
C SER A 250 0.02 -19.84 -8.85
N LEU A 251 1.13 -19.29 -8.33
CA LEU A 251 1.55 -17.93 -8.62
C LEU A 251 1.86 -17.76 -10.13
N ALA A 252 2.53 -18.73 -10.73
CA ALA A 252 2.84 -18.71 -12.17
C ALA A 252 1.57 -18.72 -13.03
N TYR A 253 0.54 -19.45 -12.62
CA TYR A 253 -0.75 -19.43 -13.31
C TYR A 253 -1.41 -18.05 -13.26
N VAL A 254 -1.39 -17.41 -12.10
CA VAL A 254 -1.96 -16.05 -11.95
C VAL A 254 -1.19 -15.04 -12.80
N LEU A 255 0.14 -15.10 -12.82
CA LEU A 255 0.95 -14.25 -13.69
C LEU A 255 0.60 -14.45 -15.17
N GLY A 256 0.52 -15.72 -15.61
CA GLY A 256 0.15 -16.05 -17.00
C GLY A 256 -1.24 -15.57 -17.38
N LEU A 257 -2.22 -15.66 -16.47
CA LEU A 257 -3.59 -15.14 -16.68
C LEU A 257 -3.58 -13.61 -16.91
N CYS A 258 -2.68 -12.90 -16.24
CA CYS A 258 -2.50 -11.45 -16.39
C CYS A 258 -1.54 -11.07 -17.54
N GLY A 259 -1.14 -12.01 -18.39
CA GLY A 259 -0.21 -11.76 -19.51
C GLY A 259 1.22 -11.45 -19.06
N ALA A 260 1.59 -11.84 -17.85
CA ALA A 260 2.90 -11.62 -17.25
C ALA A 260 3.68 -12.94 -17.10
N SER A 261 5.00 -12.83 -17.04
CA SER A 261 5.92 -13.93 -16.68
C SER A 261 6.70 -13.54 -15.42
N PRO A 262 7.35 -14.49 -14.74
CA PRO A 262 8.20 -14.17 -13.58
C PRO A 262 9.33 -13.19 -13.88
N GLY A 263 9.74 -13.04 -15.16
CA GLY A 263 10.83 -12.16 -15.56
C GLY A 263 12.12 -12.45 -14.80
N GLN A 264 12.81 -11.41 -14.37
CA GLN A 264 14.05 -11.50 -13.59
C GLN A 264 13.80 -11.90 -12.12
N GLY A 265 12.56 -11.76 -11.63
CA GLY A 265 12.11 -12.07 -10.28
C GLY A 265 10.73 -11.48 -10.03
N VAL A 266 10.09 -11.90 -8.95
CA VAL A 266 8.74 -11.45 -8.58
C VAL A 266 8.75 -10.90 -7.17
N LEU A 267 8.33 -9.65 -7.00
CA LEU A 267 8.08 -9.09 -5.67
C LEU A 267 6.66 -9.48 -5.24
N VAL A 268 6.54 -10.14 -4.09
CA VAL A 268 5.27 -10.56 -3.52
C VAL A 268 5.01 -9.82 -2.22
N GLY A 269 3.83 -9.22 -2.08
CA GLY A 269 3.38 -8.56 -0.86
C GLY A 269 3.53 -7.04 -0.84
N GLY A 270 3.91 -6.42 -1.96
CA GLY A 270 4.17 -4.99 -2.07
C GLY A 270 5.56 -4.60 -1.58
N TYR A 271 5.79 -3.30 -1.35
CA TYR A 271 7.13 -2.80 -0.99
C TYR A 271 7.59 -3.12 0.44
N HIS A 272 6.73 -3.67 1.27
CA HIS A 272 7.11 -4.35 2.51
C HIS A 272 7.18 -5.88 2.36
N GLY A 273 7.03 -6.38 1.13
CA GLY A 273 7.10 -7.80 0.79
C GLY A 273 8.51 -8.29 0.53
N ARG A 274 8.60 -9.36 -0.26
CA ARG A 274 9.87 -10.02 -0.57
C ARG A 274 9.98 -10.40 -2.04
N TRP A 275 11.18 -10.34 -2.54
CA TRP A 275 11.54 -10.84 -3.85
C TRP A 275 11.65 -12.36 -3.86
N LEU A 276 11.09 -12.97 -4.88
CA LEU A 276 11.26 -14.38 -5.24
C LEU A 276 12.11 -14.48 -6.50
N THR A 277 12.98 -15.48 -6.57
CA THR A 277 13.65 -15.84 -7.83
C THR A 277 12.61 -16.34 -8.83
N PRO A 278 12.89 -16.31 -10.16
CA PRO A 278 11.97 -16.86 -11.17
C PRO A 278 11.57 -18.32 -10.88
N GLY A 279 12.51 -19.15 -10.44
CA GLY A 279 12.25 -20.56 -10.08
C GLY A 279 11.34 -20.69 -8.85
N ALA A 280 11.56 -19.87 -7.82
CA ALA A 280 10.67 -19.82 -6.65
C ALA A 280 9.26 -19.36 -7.03
N ALA A 281 9.14 -18.32 -7.86
CA ALA A 281 7.84 -17.83 -8.33
C ALA A 281 7.10 -18.86 -9.19
N GLN A 282 7.82 -19.68 -9.97
CA GLN A 282 7.25 -20.75 -10.77
C GLN A 282 6.67 -21.88 -9.92
N SER A 283 7.27 -22.19 -8.77
CA SER A 283 6.85 -23.28 -7.87
C SER A 283 5.91 -22.83 -6.74
N ALA A 284 5.85 -21.52 -6.45
CA ALA A 284 5.04 -20.98 -5.36
C ALA A 284 3.53 -21.13 -5.64
N VAL A 285 2.78 -21.42 -4.59
CA VAL A 285 1.34 -21.32 -4.55
C VAL A 285 0.91 -20.26 -3.54
N LEU A 286 -0.27 -19.70 -3.73
CA LEU A 286 -0.83 -18.67 -2.87
C LEU A 286 -1.33 -19.27 -1.56
N SER A 287 -0.39 -19.63 -0.69
CA SER A 287 -0.66 -20.09 0.67
C SER A 287 0.42 -19.58 1.62
N ARG A 288 0.09 -19.47 2.90
CA ARG A 288 1.06 -19.05 3.93
C ARG A 288 2.23 -20.01 4.01
N GLU A 289 1.95 -21.32 3.95
CA GLU A 289 2.96 -22.35 4.03
C GLU A 289 3.94 -22.27 2.85
N SER A 290 3.41 -22.24 1.62
CA SER A 290 4.24 -22.17 0.42
C SER A 290 5.05 -20.86 0.36
N LEU A 291 4.44 -19.71 0.63
CA LEU A 291 5.17 -18.45 0.62
C LEU A 291 6.21 -18.37 1.75
N ALA A 292 5.90 -18.91 2.93
CA ALA A 292 6.85 -18.94 4.05
C ALA A 292 8.09 -19.81 3.75
N SER A 293 8.00 -20.84 2.90
CA SER A 293 9.17 -21.63 2.47
C SER A 293 10.16 -20.80 1.65
N PHE A 294 9.71 -19.67 1.09
CA PHE A 294 10.53 -18.67 0.39
C PHE A 294 10.74 -17.40 1.22
N ASP A 295 10.49 -17.47 2.53
CA ASP A 295 10.60 -16.31 3.42
C ASP A 295 9.63 -15.17 3.06
N ALA A 296 8.63 -15.43 2.24
CA ALA A 296 7.66 -14.45 1.73
C ALA A 296 6.29 -14.56 2.43
N VAL A 297 5.50 -13.52 2.30
CA VAL A 297 4.11 -13.48 2.74
C VAL A 297 3.27 -12.80 1.67
N LEU A 298 1.98 -13.09 1.62
CA LEU A 298 1.07 -12.44 0.66
C LEU A 298 0.99 -10.92 0.84
N GLY A 299 1.25 -10.43 2.06
CA GLY A 299 1.35 -9.02 2.36
C GLY A 299 0.10 -8.23 1.98
N ALA A 300 0.29 -7.11 1.29
CA ALA A 300 -0.79 -6.28 0.77
C ALA A 300 -1.54 -6.91 -0.41
N GLY A 301 -1.06 -8.02 -0.96
CA GLY A 301 -1.66 -8.66 -2.14
C GLY A 301 -1.13 -8.13 -3.47
N ALA A 302 -0.07 -7.34 -3.48
CA ALA A 302 0.60 -6.93 -4.70
C ALA A 302 1.60 -8.00 -5.17
N VAL A 303 1.58 -8.27 -6.47
CA VAL A 303 2.48 -9.21 -7.16
C VAL A 303 3.11 -8.49 -8.35
N LEU A 304 4.40 -8.25 -8.29
CA LEU A 304 5.12 -7.41 -9.23
C LEU A 304 6.25 -8.23 -9.91
N PRO A 305 6.00 -8.82 -11.07
CA PRO A 305 7.07 -9.39 -11.87
C PRO A 305 7.97 -8.29 -12.43
N LEU A 306 9.27 -8.52 -12.42
CA LEU A 306 10.24 -7.58 -12.95
C LEU A 306 10.61 -7.94 -14.38
N PRO A 307 10.31 -7.10 -15.39
CA PRO A 307 10.64 -7.34 -16.78
C PRO A 307 12.15 -7.55 -17.02
N GLU A 308 12.50 -8.30 -18.09
CA GLU A 308 13.89 -8.63 -18.43
C GLU A 308 14.72 -7.42 -18.87
N ASP A 309 14.08 -6.39 -19.39
CA ASP A 309 14.70 -5.22 -20.01
C ASP A 309 14.94 -4.05 -19.06
N THR A 310 14.48 -4.13 -17.80
CA THR A 310 14.74 -3.11 -16.79
C THR A 310 15.94 -3.47 -15.91
N CYS A 311 16.60 -2.46 -15.33
CA CYS A 311 17.67 -2.62 -14.37
C CYS A 311 17.11 -2.92 -12.96
N PRO A 312 17.29 -4.14 -12.39
CA PRO A 312 16.79 -4.48 -11.06
C PRO A 312 17.33 -3.58 -9.96
N ALA A 313 18.64 -3.33 -9.96
CA ALA A 313 19.29 -2.51 -8.95
C ALA A 313 18.74 -1.06 -8.97
N GLY A 314 18.52 -0.51 -10.15
CA GLY A 314 17.94 0.82 -10.32
C GLY A 314 16.48 0.90 -9.89
N GLU A 315 15.65 -0.10 -10.21
CA GLU A 315 14.26 -0.17 -9.75
C GLU A 315 14.19 -0.26 -8.21
N VAL A 316 15.05 -1.09 -7.60
CA VAL A 316 15.15 -1.19 -6.14
C VAL A 316 15.56 0.15 -5.52
N ALA A 317 16.55 0.84 -6.08
CA ALA A 317 16.99 2.14 -5.59
C ALA A 317 15.88 3.20 -5.63
N ARG A 318 15.06 3.23 -6.70
CA ARG A 318 13.89 4.12 -6.80
C ARG A 318 12.88 3.87 -5.67
N VAL A 319 12.50 2.61 -5.46
CA VAL A 319 11.53 2.24 -4.41
C VAL A 319 12.08 2.55 -3.03
N VAL A 320 13.36 2.25 -2.75
CA VAL A 320 13.97 2.55 -1.45
C VAL A 320 14.02 4.06 -1.19
N ARG A 321 14.29 4.87 -2.21
CA ARG A 321 14.23 6.34 -2.10
C ARG A 321 12.82 6.78 -1.74
N TRP A 322 11.82 6.33 -2.49
CA TRP A 322 10.44 6.66 -2.23
C TRP A 322 10.00 6.24 -0.81
N MET A 323 10.33 5.02 -0.37
CA MET A 323 10.03 4.58 1.01
C MET A 323 10.72 5.44 2.08
N ALA A 324 11.92 5.96 1.79
CA ALA A 324 12.61 6.87 2.70
C ALA A 324 11.91 8.24 2.79
N ASP A 325 11.27 8.69 1.71
CA ASP A 325 10.53 9.96 1.66
C ASP A 325 9.12 9.80 2.30
N GLU A 326 8.50 8.60 2.21
CA GLU A 326 7.19 8.26 2.78
C GLU A 326 7.21 7.93 4.28
N THR A 327 8.24 8.31 5.01
CA THR A 327 8.33 8.07 6.46
C THR A 327 7.40 8.96 7.27
N ALA A 328 7.04 8.50 8.47
CA ALA A 328 6.30 9.31 9.44
C ALA A 328 7.13 10.48 10.03
N GLY A 329 8.46 10.47 9.86
CA GLY A 329 9.35 11.52 10.37
C GLY A 329 9.45 11.59 11.91
N GLN A 330 9.07 10.55 12.64
CA GLN A 330 8.90 10.62 14.11
C GLN A 330 10.00 9.93 14.91
N CYS A 331 10.66 8.92 14.35
CA CYS A 331 11.69 8.16 15.08
C CYS A 331 13.03 8.20 14.35
N GLY A 332 14.10 7.79 15.05
CA GLY A 332 15.46 7.78 14.47
C GLY A 332 15.57 7.03 13.15
N PRO A 333 15.00 5.82 13.03
CA PRO A 333 14.92 5.10 11.75
C PRO A 333 14.28 5.91 10.62
N CYS A 334 13.18 6.65 10.87
CA CYS A 334 12.52 7.50 9.88
C CYS A 334 13.41 8.70 9.47
N VAL A 335 13.91 9.45 10.47
CA VAL A 335 14.57 10.76 10.22
C VAL A 335 15.97 10.60 9.66
N ARG A 336 16.70 9.57 10.09
CA ARG A 336 18.11 9.36 9.74
C ARG A 336 18.37 8.03 9.06
N GLY A 337 17.71 6.98 9.54
CA GLY A 337 18.01 5.60 9.14
C GLY A 337 17.64 5.32 7.68
N LEU A 338 16.38 5.52 7.29
CA LEU A 338 15.91 5.25 5.93
C LEU A 338 16.52 6.18 4.88
N PRO A 339 16.65 7.51 5.11
CA PRO A 339 17.41 8.36 4.19
C PRO A 339 18.87 7.92 4.01
N SER A 340 19.52 7.48 5.09
CA SER A 340 20.89 6.97 5.01
C SER A 340 20.97 5.61 4.29
N LEU A 341 19.97 4.74 4.46
CA LEU A 341 19.86 3.49 3.72
C LEU A 341 19.66 3.75 2.22
N ALA A 342 18.76 4.67 1.88
CA ALA A 342 18.50 5.06 0.50
C ALA A 342 19.76 5.66 -0.18
N GLY A 343 20.51 6.50 0.55
CA GLY A 343 21.80 7.00 0.08
C GLY A 343 22.81 5.89 -0.18
N ALA A 344 22.96 4.94 0.76
CA ALA A 344 23.89 3.83 0.60
C ALA A 344 23.51 2.90 -0.57
N VAL A 345 22.20 2.65 -0.81
CA VAL A 345 21.74 1.89 -1.97
C VAL A 345 22.03 2.65 -3.27
N ALA A 346 21.80 3.96 -3.30
CA ALA A 346 22.15 4.77 -4.47
C ALA A 346 23.65 4.78 -4.76
N ASP A 347 24.50 4.87 -3.73
CA ASP A 347 25.97 4.79 -3.86
C ASP A 347 26.39 3.42 -4.40
N LEU A 348 25.77 2.32 -3.90
CA LEU A 348 26.05 0.97 -4.38
C LEU A 348 25.73 0.82 -5.87
N VAL A 349 24.56 1.29 -6.28
CA VAL A 349 24.10 1.24 -7.68
C VAL A 349 24.96 2.16 -8.58
N GLY A 350 25.52 3.23 -8.01
CA GLY A 350 26.38 4.18 -8.69
C GLY A 350 27.88 3.80 -8.77
N GLY A 351 28.28 2.59 -8.37
CA GLY A 351 29.67 2.14 -8.45
C GLY A 351 30.51 2.37 -7.19
N GLY A 352 29.86 2.48 -6.02
CA GLY A 352 30.53 2.77 -4.75
C GLY A 352 31.36 1.61 -4.15
N GLY A 353 31.50 0.51 -4.87
CA GLY A 353 32.36 -0.61 -4.50
C GLY A 353 31.85 -1.43 -3.31
N ARG A 354 32.75 -2.24 -2.77
CA ARG A 354 32.46 -3.10 -1.62
C ARG A 354 32.07 -2.30 -0.38
N THR A 355 32.64 -1.13 -0.19
CA THR A 355 32.32 -0.24 0.95
C THR A 355 30.87 0.23 0.93
N ALA A 356 30.29 0.45 -0.25
CA ALA A 356 28.88 0.79 -0.39
C ALA A 356 27.98 -0.40 -0.01
N LEU A 357 28.33 -1.63 -0.39
CA LEU A 357 27.60 -2.83 0.01
C LEU A 357 27.63 -3.02 1.53
N GLU A 358 28.81 -2.90 2.15
CA GLU A 358 28.97 -2.97 3.61
C GLU A 358 28.16 -1.86 4.32
N ALA A 359 28.08 -0.68 3.72
CA ALA A 359 27.25 0.42 4.23
C ALA A 359 25.77 0.10 4.15
N VAL A 360 25.25 -0.46 3.05
CA VAL A 360 23.86 -0.91 2.93
C VAL A 360 23.52 -1.89 4.04
N GLU A 361 24.33 -2.95 4.24
CA GLU A 361 24.12 -3.93 5.29
C GLU A 361 24.12 -3.31 6.70
N ALA A 362 25.06 -2.40 6.97
CA ALA A 362 25.15 -1.71 8.25
C ALA A 362 23.92 -0.83 8.50
N ARG A 363 23.41 -0.12 7.46
CA ARG A 363 22.20 0.72 7.58
C ARG A 363 20.95 -0.12 7.78
N MET A 364 20.81 -1.25 7.09
CA MET A 364 19.71 -2.20 7.34
C MET A 364 19.69 -2.68 8.80
N ARG A 365 20.84 -3.10 9.33
CA ARG A 365 20.96 -3.49 10.76
C ARG A 365 20.62 -2.34 11.70
N GLY A 366 20.98 -1.12 11.32
CA GLY A 366 20.74 0.09 12.13
C GLY A 366 19.29 0.53 12.24
N VAL A 367 18.42 0.14 11.30
CA VAL A 367 16.98 0.51 11.30
C VAL A 367 16.07 -0.62 11.80
N ARG A 368 16.47 -1.88 11.62
CA ARG A 368 15.66 -3.06 11.94
C ARG A 368 15.34 -3.15 13.43
N GLY A 369 14.06 -3.39 13.77
CA GLY A 369 13.55 -3.54 15.14
C GLY A 369 13.55 -2.26 15.98
N ARG A 370 13.84 -1.08 15.39
CA ARG A 370 14.00 0.19 16.09
C ARG A 370 12.95 1.23 15.74
N GLY A 371 12.08 0.90 14.79
CA GLY A 371 10.99 1.78 14.35
C GLY A 371 9.85 1.85 15.38
N ALA A 372 9.13 2.98 15.41
CA ALA A 372 7.86 3.10 16.13
C ALA A 372 6.72 2.33 15.41
N CYS A 373 6.91 2.04 14.12
CA CYS A 373 6.03 1.21 13.29
C CYS A 373 6.88 0.23 12.45
N SER A 374 6.22 -0.61 11.64
CA SER A 374 6.88 -1.63 10.81
C SER A 374 7.57 -1.08 9.55
N HIS A 375 7.43 0.21 9.23
CA HIS A 375 7.93 0.76 7.97
C HIS A 375 9.45 0.60 7.79
N PRO A 376 10.32 0.87 8.78
CA PRO A 376 11.75 0.63 8.65
C PRO A 376 12.12 -0.86 8.46
N ASP A 377 11.38 -1.75 9.13
CA ASP A 377 11.60 -3.20 9.02
C ASP A 377 11.20 -3.71 7.63
N GLY A 378 10.07 -3.25 7.10
CA GLY A 378 9.59 -3.58 5.76
C GLY A 378 10.57 -3.10 4.69
N THR A 379 11.02 -1.85 4.76
CA THR A 379 12.04 -1.31 3.84
C THR A 379 13.35 -2.11 3.89
N SER A 380 13.82 -2.44 5.09
CA SER A 380 15.02 -3.27 5.28
C SER A 380 14.84 -4.67 4.69
N SER A 381 13.66 -5.28 4.85
CA SER A 381 13.34 -6.61 4.29
C SER A 381 13.29 -6.59 2.76
N PHE A 382 12.73 -5.56 2.16
CA PHE A 382 12.70 -5.35 0.72
C PHE A 382 14.13 -5.31 0.14
N VAL A 383 15.01 -4.48 0.71
CA VAL A 383 16.42 -4.37 0.27
C VAL A 383 17.16 -5.69 0.45
N ALA A 384 17.02 -6.33 1.62
CA ALA A 384 17.70 -7.59 1.90
C ALA A 384 17.30 -8.70 0.92
N SER A 385 16.03 -8.82 0.60
CA SER A 385 15.55 -9.81 -0.38
C SER A 385 15.99 -9.49 -1.81
N ALA A 386 16.08 -8.21 -2.19
CA ALA A 386 16.60 -7.80 -3.48
C ALA A 386 18.08 -8.17 -3.65
N LEU A 387 18.91 -7.89 -2.63
CA LEU A 387 20.32 -8.30 -2.63
C LEU A 387 20.49 -9.81 -2.75
N ALA A 388 19.58 -10.59 -2.16
CA ALA A 388 19.62 -12.06 -2.21
C ALA A 388 19.19 -12.62 -3.58
N VAL A 389 18.21 -11.97 -4.24
CA VAL A 389 17.67 -12.44 -5.54
C VAL A 389 18.49 -11.96 -6.72
N PHE A 390 19.09 -10.76 -6.62
CA PHE A 390 19.89 -10.12 -7.68
C PHE A 390 21.35 -9.90 -7.30
N PRO A 391 22.09 -10.91 -6.76
CA PRO A 391 23.41 -10.69 -6.20
C PRO A 391 24.45 -10.26 -7.25
N ASP A 392 24.39 -10.84 -8.44
CA ASP A 392 25.31 -10.50 -9.54
C ASP A 392 25.05 -9.10 -10.06
N GLU A 393 23.79 -8.71 -10.20
CA GLU A 393 23.38 -7.37 -10.60
C GLU A 393 23.95 -6.29 -9.68
N PHE A 394 23.78 -6.45 -8.38
CA PHE A 394 24.33 -5.50 -7.41
C PHE A 394 25.86 -5.51 -7.37
N ARG A 395 26.51 -6.68 -7.63
CA ARG A 395 27.96 -6.78 -7.74
C ARG A 395 28.50 -6.00 -8.95
N ASP A 396 27.87 -6.18 -10.12
CA ASP A 396 28.26 -5.51 -11.36
C ASP A 396 28.10 -3.98 -11.23
N HIS A 397 27.01 -3.55 -10.61
CA HIS A 397 26.83 -2.13 -10.29
C HIS A 397 27.87 -1.63 -9.31
N ALA A 398 28.20 -2.36 -8.26
CA ALA A 398 29.20 -1.98 -7.26
C ALA A 398 30.57 -1.70 -7.88
N VAL A 399 31.00 -2.51 -8.85
CA VAL A 399 32.31 -2.30 -9.52
C VAL A 399 32.24 -1.29 -10.66
N GLY A 400 31.10 -0.66 -10.89
CA GLY A 400 30.93 0.39 -11.89
C GLY A 400 30.73 -0.08 -13.32
N SER A 401 30.64 -1.41 -13.55
CA SER A 401 30.31 -1.94 -14.88
C SER A 401 28.84 -1.78 -15.25
N GLY A 402 27.97 -1.80 -14.21
CA GLY A 402 26.53 -1.77 -14.37
C GLY A 402 25.99 -2.94 -15.21
N CYS A 403 24.69 -2.98 -15.42
CA CYS A 403 24.07 -4.03 -16.25
C CYS A 403 23.74 -3.59 -17.68
N GLY A 404 24.01 -2.34 -18.04
CA GLY A 404 23.70 -1.75 -19.34
C GLY A 404 22.19 -1.53 -19.62
N ARG A 405 21.31 -1.98 -18.72
CA ARG A 405 19.85 -1.80 -18.82
C ARG A 405 19.41 -0.46 -18.25
N ARG A 406 18.33 0.08 -18.80
CA ARG A 406 17.71 1.30 -18.28
C ARG A 406 16.77 0.97 -17.11
N VAL A 407 16.50 1.93 -16.27
CA VAL A 407 15.43 1.89 -15.27
C VAL A 407 14.13 2.33 -15.96
N LEU A 408 13.17 1.43 -16.07
CA LEU A 408 11.95 1.67 -16.85
C LEU A 408 10.76 2.11 -15.99
N GLY A 409 10.90 2.12 -14.66
CA GLY A 409 9.79 2.40 -13.76
C GLY A 409 8.81 1.21 -13.64
N ALA A 410 9.32 0.00 -13.81
CA ALA A 410 8.51 -1.22 -13.76
C ALA A 410 7.85 -1.46 -12.40
N LEU A 411 8.44 -0.95 -11.32
CA LEU A 411 7.82 -0.93 -10.00
C LEU A 411 7.00 0.37 -9.86
N PRO A 412 5.65 0.27 -9.76
CA PRO A 412 4.79 1.45 -9.72
C PRO A 412 5.09 2.34 -8.52
N LEU A 413 5.32 3.61 -8.78
CA LEU A 413 5.36 4.65 -7.76
C LEU A 413 4.30 5.69 -8.11
N PRO A 414 3.77 6.45 -7.14
CA PRO A 414 2.94 7.59 -7.46
C PRO A 414 3.69 8.46 -8.47
N ALA A 415 3.04 8.79 -9.59
CA ALA A 415 3.59 9.80 -10.49
C ALA A 415 3.83 11.05 -9.65
N ASP A 416 5.01 11.66 -9.76
CA ASP A 416 5.25 12.96 -9.14
C ASP A 416 4.08 13.86 -9.51
N ALA A 417 3.26 14.19 -8.52
CA ALA A 417 2.10 15.04 -8.72
C ALA A 417 2.61 16.35 -9.26
N ASN A 418 2.34 16.67 -10.52
CA ASN A 418 2.84 17.81 -11.28
C ASN A 418 4.28 18.18 -10.89
N PRO A 419 5.29 17.91 -11.70
CA PRO A 419 6.64 18.33 -11.35
C PRO A 419 6.59 19.80 -11.04
N GLU A 420 6.91 20.17 -9.79
CA GLU A 420 7.10 21.57 -9.45
C GLU A 420 8.09 22.17 -10.46
N ARG A 421 7.82 23.34 -10.94
CA ARG A 421 8.64 24.00 -11.94
C ARG A 421 9.45 25.12 -11.30
N LEU A 422 10.75 25.08 -11.45
CA LEU A 422 11.60 26.21 -11.16
C LEU A 422 11.49 27.19 -12.34
N VAL A 423 10.92 28.34 -12.09
CA VAL A 423 10.69 29.39 -13.09
C VAL A 423 11.70 30.51 -12.89
N VAL A 424 12.33 30.95 -13.96
CA VAL A 424 13.25 32.07 -14.00
C VAL A 424 12.52 33.31 -14.50
N ASP A 425 12.51 34.37 -13.69
CA ASP A 425 12.09 35.69 -14.14
C ASP A 425 13.28 36.36 -14.85
N TRP A 426 13.22 36.37 -16.17
CA TRP A 426 14.27 36.95 -17.01
C TRP A 426 14.45 38.45 -16.81
N THR A 427 13.42 39.15 -16.34
CA THR A 427 13.54 40.60 -16.09
C THR A 427 14.37 40.90 -14.84
N LEU A 428 14.41 39.98 -13.92
CA LEU A 428 15.16 40.07 -12.66
C LEU A 428 16.50 39.37 -12.70
N CYS A 429 16.65 38.35 -13.52
CA CYS A 429 17.89 37.55 -13.56
C CYS A 429 19.09 38.40 -13.99
N LYS A 430 20.18 38.30 -13.24
CA LYS A 430 21.44 39.00 -13.49
C LYS A 430 22.61 38.03 -13.77
N GLY A 431 22.33 36.76 -14.04
CA GLY A 431 23.40 35.79 -14.36
C GLY A 431 24.36 35.45 -13.21
N HIS A 432 23.93 35.52 -11.93
CA HIS A 432 24.81 35.24 -10.79
C HIS A 432 25.29 33.79 -10.71
N GLY A 433 24.67 32.84 -11.41
CA GLY A 433 25.10 31.44 -11.51
C GLY A 433 24.88 30.56 -10.27
N LEU A 434 24.55 31.10 -9.09
CA LEU A 434 24.41 30.35 -7.83
C LEU A 434 23.36 29.23 -7.86
N CYS A 435 22.41 29.30 -8.79
CA CYS A 435 21.38 28.28 -8.95
C CYS A 435 21.96 26.97 -9.50
N VAL A 436 22.99 27.02 -10.38
CA VAL A 436 23.60 25.81 -10.92
C VAL A 436 24.39 25.05 -9.84
N ASP A 437 25.06 25.77 -8.94
CA ASP A 437 25.83 25.15 -7.85
C ASP A 437 24.93 24.35 -6.89
N LEU A 438 23.67 24.80 -6.74
CA LEU A 438 22.68 24.16 -5.86
C LEU A 438 21.88 23.08 -6.58
N LEU A 439 21.69 23.20 -7.89
CA LEU A 439 20.85 22.35 -8.74
C LEU A 439 21.53 21.98 -10.06
N PRO A 440 22.75 21.40 -10.04
CA PRO A 440 23.48 21.09 -11.28
C PRO A 440 22.73 20.11 -12.21
N ASP A 441 21.84 19.28 -11.65
CA ASP A 441 21.05 18.31 -12.39
C ASP A 441 19.81 18.94 -13.09
N VAL A 442 19.42 20.16 -12.69
CA VAL A 442 18.20 20.86 -13.17
C VAL A 442 18.56 22.10 -13.96
N VAL A 443 19.47 22.92 -13.44
CA VAL A 443 19.85 24.21 -14.03
C VAL A 443 21.11 24.04 -14.85
N ARG A 444 21.05 24.42 -16.12
CA ARG A 444 22.22 24.61 -16.97
C ARG A 444 22.34 26.09 -17.33
N LEU A 445 23.56 26.59 -17.41
CA LEU A 445 23.81 27.94 -17.87
C LEU A 445 24.13 27.92 -19.38
N ASP A 446 23.72 28.99 -20.06
CA ASP A 446 24.12 29.27 -21.44
C ASP A 446 25.54 29.89 -21.50
N ALA A 447 25.97 30.26 -22.70
CA ALA A 447 27.31 30.82 -22.92
C ALA A 447 27.53 32.17 -22.22
N ASP A 448 26.46 32.89 -21.91
CA ASP A 448 26.46 34.20 -21.25
C ASP A 448 26.27 34.11 -19.73
N GLY A 449 26.21 32.88 -19.19
CA GLY A 449 26.09 32.62 -17.75
C GLY A 449 24.70 32.73 -17.19
N TYR A 450 23.65 32.78 -18.03
CA TYR A 450 22.26 32.75 -17.64
C TYR A 450 21.71 31.33 -17.66
N PRO A 451 20.64 31.01 -16.87
CA PRO A 451 19.94 29.73 -17.02
C PRO A 451 19.49 29.50 -18.46
N ALA A 452 19.83 28.38 -19.06
CA ALA A 452 19.52 28.09 -20.47
C ALA A 452 18.01 27.90 -20.73
N GLN A 453 17.20 27.70 -19.69
CA GLN A 453 15.75 27.51 -19.77
C GLN A 453 15.03 28.39 -18.75
N GLY A 454 13.91 28.96 -19.15
CA GLY A 454 13.08 29.81 -18.27
C GLY A 454 12.17 29.03 -17.34
N VAL A 455 11.91 27.76 -17.66
CA VAL A 455 11.07 26.83 -16.88
C VAL A 455 11.75 25.48 -16.86
N MET A 456 12.03 24.95 -15.70
CA MET A 456 12.69 23.66 -15.51
C MET A 456 11.90 22.82 -14.53
N GLU A 457 11.65 21.56 -14.86
CA GLU A 457 11.00 20.63 -13.96
C GLU A 457 11.93 20.27 -12.81
N VAL A 458 11.40 20.32 -11.58
CA VAL A 458 12.13 19.99 -10.36
C VAL A 458 11.64 18.64 -9.87
N PRO A 459 12.46 17.57 -10.00
CA PRO A 459 12.16 16.29 -9.39
C PRO A 459 11.92 16.43 -7.89
N ALA A 460 10.92 15.74 -7.36
CA ALA A 460 10.53 15.81 -5.94
C ALA A 460 11.72 15.69 -4.95
N PRO A 461 12.73 14.81 -5.17
CA PRO A 461 13.92 14.72 -4.31
C PRO A 461 14.77 15.99 -4.30
N LEU A 462 14.71 16.80 -5.36
CA LEU A 462 15.49 18.04 -5.50
C LEU A 462 14.75 19.27 -4.98
N ARG A 463 13.46 19.15 -4.61
CA ARG A 463 12.66 20.25 -4.05
C ARG A 463 13.36 21.04 -2.92
N PRO A 464 13.99 20.40 -1.90
CA PRO A 464 14.68 21.13 -0.85
C PRO A 464 15.87 21.94 -1.36
N LYS A 465 16.54 21.45 -2.42
CA LYS A 465 17.64 22.19 -3.08
C LYS A 465 17.08 23.34 -3.93
N ALA A 466 15.95 23.13 -4.62
CA ALA A 466 15.28 24.16 -5.40
C ALA A 466 14.78 25.33 -4.52
N LEU A 467 14.15 25.03 -3.39
CA LEU A 467 13.77 26.06 -2.41
C LEU A 467 14.99 26.82 -1.85
N ARG A 468 16.13 26.14 -1.67
CA ARG A 468 17.37 26.82 -1.29
C ARG A 468 17.92 27.73 -2.40
N ALA A 469 17.83 27.29 -3.66
CA ALA A 469 18.23 28.11 -4.80
C ALA A 469 17.35 29.38 -4.92
N VAL A 470 16.04 29.24 -4.74
CA VAL A 470 15.10 30.38 -4.69
C VAL A 470 15.50 31.37 -3.60
N ARG A 471 15.73 30.88 -2.37
CA ARG A 471 16.11 31.73 -1.21
C ARG A 471 17.50 32.37 -1.35
N ARG A 472 18.41 31.75 -2.07
CA ARG A 472 19.78 32.23 -2.27
C ARG A 472 19.98 33.06 -3.53
N CYS A 473 18.95 33.17 -4.38
CA CYS A 473 19.03 34.00 -5.57
C CYS A 473 19.11 35.49 -5.18
N PRO A 474 20.25 36.18 -5.39
CA PRO A 474 20.40 37.57 -4.96
C PRO A 474 19.46 38.53 -5.72
N ALA A 475 19.10 38.16 -6.96
CA ALA A 475 18.20 38.93 -7.81
C ALA A 475 16.71 38.60 -7.60
N LEU A 476 16.38 37.65 -6.69
CA LEU A 476 15.03 37.13 -6.48
C LEU A 476 14.32 36.67 -7.77
N ALA A 477 15.10 36.24 -8.74
CA ALA A 477 14.65 35.88 -10.09
C ALA A 477 14.10 34.44 -10.19
N LEU A 478 14.15 33.65 -9.12
CA LEU A 478 13.68 32.27 -9.09
C LEU A 478 12.42 32.14 -8.25
N ARG A 479 11.48 31.33 -8.74
CA ARG A 479 10.29 30.93 -7.99
C ARG A 479 9.95 29.46 -8.27
N ILE A 480 9.35 28.78 -7.31
CA ILE A 480 8.70 27.49 -7.53
C ILE A 480 7.25 27.78 -7.92
N GLN A 481 6.80 27.10 -8.99
CA GLN A 481 5.42 27.10 -9.46
C GLN A 481 4.94 25.64 -9.42
N GLU A 482 3.78 25.41 -8.79
CA GLU A 482 3.04 24.15 -8.76
C GLU A 482 2.32 23.89 -10.08
#